data_3a47e722ffb64faa8f0360320a831aa2
#
_entry.id   3a47e722ffb64faa8f0360320a831aa2
#
_cell.length_a   1.000
_cell.length_b   1.000
_cell.length_c   1.000
_cell.angle_alpha   90.00
_cell.angle_beta   90.00
_cell.angle_gamma   90.00
#
_symmetry.space_group_name_H-M   'P 1'
#
loop_
_entity.id
_entity.type
_entity.pdbx_description
1 polymer ?
#
loop_
_entity_poly.entity_id
_entity_poly.type
_entity_poly.pdbx_seq_one_letter_code
_entity_poly.pdbx_strand_id
1 'polypeptide(L)'
;TSVMFDGSSFSFKENIRRTKKIVALAHKYHVSVEAELGAIAGIEDFVSVADRDAHLTDPKQAIEFVRATGCDALAIAIGTKHGAYKYTGDSILDFGRLKEIAECVDVPLVLHGASGIPSSIKKICTDYGCEISNAKGVSDAAVRKAVTLGVRKVNVDTDLRLAFDAGIRKFLKERPEVIDPREILKT
;
A
#
# COMPACT_ATOMS: atom_id res chain seq x y z
N THR A 1 -17.48 2.32 -6.19
CA THR A 1 -17.18 3.31 -7.22
C THR A 1 -15.82 3.12 -7.85
N SER A 2 -14.91 2.42 -7.18
CA SER A 2 -13.64 1.97 -7.75
C SER A 2 -13.28 0.57 -7.25
N VAL A 3 -12.46 -0.14 -8.03
CA VAL A 3 -11.88 -1.43 -7.66
C VAL A 3 -10.37 -1.38 -7.87
N MET A 4 -9.64 -2.23 -7.16
CA MET A 4 -8.21 -2.42 -7.35
C MET A 4 -7.94 -3.86 -7.77
N PHE A 5 -7.04 -4.04 -8.72
CA PHE A 5 -6.52 -5.34 -9.11
C PHE A 5 -5.00 -5.35 -9.06
N ASP A 6 -4.47 -6.15 -8.15
CA ASP A 6 -3.05 -6.44 -8.11
C ASP A 6 -2.71 -7.65 -9.00
N GLY A 7 -2.05 -7.37 -10.10
CA GLY A 7 -1.50 -8.37 -11.01
C GLY A 7 0.03 -8.45 -10.97
N SER A 8 0.68 -7.81 -10.00
CA SER A 8 2.14 -7.70 -9.92
C SER A 8 2.87 -9.04 -9.78
N SER A 9 2.20 -10.04 -9.23
CA SER A 9 2.72 -11.42 -9.10
C SER A 9 2.74 -12.21 -10.41
N PHE A 10 2.07 -11.73 -11.46
CA PHE A 10 2.07 -12.37 -12.78
C PHE A 10 3.19 -11.82 -13.66
N SER A 11 3.49 -12.53 -14.76
CA SER A 11 4.34 -11.96 -15.81
C SER A 11 3.71 -10.67 -16.37
N PHE A 12 4.53 -9.74 -16.87
CA PHE A 12 4.08 -8.47 -17.43
C PHE A 12 2.93 -8.62 -18.45
N LYS A 13 3.07 -9.56 -19.37
CA LYS A 13 2.03 -9.86 -20.39
C LYS A 13 0.73 -10.38 -19.77
N GLU A 14 0.85 -11.23 -18.77
CA GLU A 14 -0.32 -11.80 -18.09
C GLU A 14 -1.00 -10.76 -17.20
N ASN A 15 -0.24 -9.90 -16.53
CA ASN A 15 -0.78 -8.76 -15.79
C ASN A 15 -1.60 -7.85 -16.73
N ILE A 16 -1.02 -7.43 -17.88
CA ILE A 16 -1.76 -6.65 -18.89
C ILE A 16 -3.05 -7.36 -19.30
N ARG A 17 -2.98 -8.65 -19.64
CA ARG A 17 -4.13 -9.43 -20.11
C ARG A 17 -5.27 -9.48 -19.10
N ARG A 18 -4.94 -9.68 -17.82
CA ARG A 18 -5.92 -9.76 -16.73
C ARG A 18 -6.48 -8.38 -16.38
N THR A 19 -5.61 -7.40 -16.17
CA THR A 19 -6.01 -6.02 -15.88
C THR A 19 -6.95 -5.49 -16.96
N LYS A 20 -6.63 -5.66 -18.24
CA LYS A 20 -7.49 -5.24 -19.35
C LYS A 20 -8.90 -5.84 -19.30
N LYS A 21 -9.03 -7.11 -18.90
CA LYS A 21 -10.36 -7.75 -18.75
C LYS A 21 -11.15 -7.13 -17.61
N ILE A 22 -10.50 -6.82 -16.49
CA ILE A 22 -11.13 -6.20 -15.33
C ILE A 22 -11.54 -4.77 -15.66
N VAL A 23 -10.69 -4.00 -16.31
CA VAL A 23 -11.00 -2.65 -16.80
C VAL A 23 -12.23 -2.68 -17.72
N ALA A 24 -12.21 -3.56 -18.71
CA ALA A 24 -13.33 -3.69 -19.64
C ALA A 24 -14.67 -4.07 -18.96
N LEU A 25 -14.61 -4.84 -17.86
CA LEU A 25 -15.79 -5.18 -17.07
C LEU A 25 -16.22 -4.00 -16.19
N ALA A 26 -15.32 -3.41 -15.46
CA ALA A 26 -15.59 -2.32 -14.50
C ALA A 26 -16.16 -1.06 -15.21
N HIS A 27 -15.58 -0.69 -16.36
CA HIS A 27 -16.02 0.45 -17.14
C HIS A 27 -17.46 0.34 -17.67
N LYS A 28 -17.98 -0.89 -17.88
CA LYS A 28 -19.42 -1.09 -18.20
C LYS A 28 -20.35 -0.58 -17.10
N TYR A 29 -19.86 -0.51 -15.87
CA TYR A 29 -20.61 -0.08 -14.70
C TYR A 29 -20.13 1.29 -14.18
N HIS A 30 -19.34 2.02 -14.96
CA HIS A 30 -18.74 3.31 -14.58
C HIS A 30 -17.91 3.21 -13.28
N VAL A 31 -17.20 2.10 -13.10
CA VAL A 31 -16.30 1.84 -11.98
C VAL A 31 -14.87 2.00 -12.46
N SER A 32 -14.09 2.86 -11.79
CA SER A 32 -12.67 3.03 -12.11
C SER A 32 -11.82 1.88 -11.57
N VAL A 33 -10.69 1.62 -12.22
CA VAL A 33 -9.78 0.52 -11.89
C VAL A 33 -8.40 1.05 -11.57
N GLU A 34 -7.94 0.77 -10.36
CA GLU A 34 -6.54 0.86 -9.97
C GLU A 34 -5.83 -0.45 -10.30
N ALA A 35 -4.66 -0.38 -10.90
CA ALA A 35 -3.83 -1.53 -11.21
C ALA A 35 -2.42 -1.36 -10.61
N GLU A 36 -1.67 -2.45 -10.50
CA GLU A 36 -0.31 -2.44 -9.93
C GLU A 36 0.72 -2.98 -10.91
N LEU A 37 1.88 -2.30 -10.97
CA LEU A 37 3.05 -2.69 -11.76
C LEU A 37 4.34 -2.55 -10.94
N GLY A 38 5.20 -3.55 -11.04
CA GLY A 38 6.32 -3.77 -10.15
C GLY A 38 5.94 -4.70 -9.01
N ALA A 39 6.89 -5.22 -8.26
CA ALA A 39 6.62 -6.10 -7.13
C ALA A 39 7.14 -5.46 -5.84
N ILE A 40 6.22 -5.20 -4.91
CA ILE A 40 6.51 -4.61 -3.61
C ILE A 40 6.81 -5.74 -2.63
N ALA A 41 7.98 -5.72 -1.98
CA ALA A 41 8.37 -6.70 -0.98
C ALA A 41 7.49 -6.62 0.27
N GLY A 42 7.36 -7.74 1.00
CA GLY A 42 6.66 -7.82 2.29
C GLY A 42 5.45 -8.73 2.24
N ILE A 43 4.61 -8.62 3.27
CA ILE A 43 3.41 -9.42 3.41
C ILE A 43 2.20 -8.50 3.42
N GLU A 44 1.26 -8.74 2.52
CA GLU A 44 -0.04 -8.10 2.47
C GLU A 44 -1.11 -9.17 2.24
N ASP A 45 -2.08 -9.23 3.14
CA ASP A 45 -3.14 -10.24 3.18
C ASP A 45 -2.59 -11.68 3.02
N PHE A 46 -2.83 -12.31 1.87
CA PHE A 46 -2.38 -13.67 1.56
C PHE A 46 -1.18 -13.71 0.61
N VAL A 47 -0.60 -12.54 0.26
CA VAL A 47 0.54 -12.43 -0.66
C VAL A 47 1.80 -12.11 0.13
N SER A 48 2.86 -12.89 -0.09
CA SER A 48 4.19 -12.65 0.48
C SER A 48 5.20 -12.56 -0.66
N VAL A 49 5.89 -11.42 -0.75
CA VAL A 49 6.96 -11.18 -1.73
C VAL A 49 8.28 -11.04 -0.97
N ALA A 50 9.23 -11.95 -1.24
CA ALA A 50 10.57 -11.85 -0.68
C ALA A 50 11.32 -10.65 -1.26
N ASP A 51 12.23 -10.05 -0.49
CA ASP A 51 13.03 -8.89 -0.95
C ASP A 51 13.77 -9.15 -2.27
N ARG A 52 14.22 -10.40 -2.49
CA ARG A 52 14.90 -10.81 -3.74
C ARG A 52 13.99 -10.84 -4.97
N ASP A 53 12.67 -10.98 -4.76
CA ASP A 53 11.68 -11.08 -5.83
C ASP A 53 10.99 -9.73 -6.07
N ALA A 54 11.27 -8.73 -5.23
CA ALA A 54 10.81 -7.36 -5.40
C ALA A 54 11.56 -6.67 -6.55
N HIS A 55 10.84 -5.95 -7.37
CA HIS A 55 11.43 -5.16 -8.45
C HIS A 55 10.70 -3.83 -8.63
N LEU A 56 11.49 -2.80 -8.87
CA LEU A 56 10.97 -1.46 -9.09
C LEU A 56 10.28 -1.37 -10.45
N THR A 57 9.24 -0.52 -10.52
CA THR A 57 8.51 -0.28 -11.77
C THR A 57 9.43 0.34 -12.82
N ASP A 58 9.51 -0.26 -13.99
CA ASP A 58 10.23 0.30 -15.13
C ASP A 58 9.36 1.36 -15.83
N PRO A 59 9.87 2.59 -16.08
CA PRO A 59 9.09 3.66 -16.70
C PRO A 59 8.54 3.33 -18.08
N LYS A 60 9.29 2.57 -18.91
CA LYS A 60 8.81 2.17 -20.24
C LYS A 60 7.69 1.14 -20.14
N GLN A 61 7.82 0.21 -19.20
CA GLN A 61 6.73 -0.74 -18.92
C GLN A 61 5.48 -0.03 -18.38
N ALA A 62 5.64 1.02 -17.57
CA ALA A 62 4.50 1.80 -17.08
C ALA A 62 3.70 2.45 -18.23
N ILE A 63 4.37 3.04 -19.21
CA ILE A 63 3.73 3.60 -20.41
C ILE A 63 2.97 2.51 -21.18
N GLU A 64 3.63 1.39 -21.47
CA GLU A 64 3.04 0.28 -22.20
C GLU A 64 1.83 -0.30 -21.45
N PHE A 65 1.97 -0.49 -20.13
CA PHE A 65 0.93 -1.04 -19.28
C PHE A 65 -0.33 -0.18 -19.26
N VAL A 66 -0.19 1.12 -18.99
CA VAL A 66 -1.33 2.07 -18.97
C VAL A 66 -2.05 2.07 -20.32
N ARG A 67 -1.31 2.19 -21.43
CA ARG A 67 -1.88 2.20 -22.78
C ARG A 67 -2.58 0.89 -23.13
N ALA A 68 -2.01 -0.25 -22.76
CA ALA A 68 -2.55 -1.55 -23.09
C ALA A 68 -3.77 -1.95 -22.26
N THR A 69 -3.81 -1.52 -20.99
CA THR A 69 -4.88 -1.89 -20.04
C THR A 69 -6.02 -0.91 -20.01
N GLY A 70 -5.74 0.40 -20.14
CA GLY A 70 -6.69 1.48 -19.94
C GLY A 70 -7.12 1.65 -18.48
N CYS A 71 -6.25 1.28 -17.50
CA CYS A 71 -6.53 1.49 -16.08
C CYS A 71 -6.61 2.97 -15.76
N ASP A 72 -7.36 3.33 -14.71
CA ASP A 72 -7.64 4.72 -14.33
C ASP A 72 -6.65 5.26 -13.29
N ALA A 73 -5.90 4.37 -12.62
CA ALA A 73 -4.82 4.70 -11.71
C ALA A 73 -3.76 3.58 -11.71
N LEU A 74 -2.50 3.94 -11.46
CA LEU A 74 -1.40 2.99 -11.46
C LEU A 74 -0.61 3.04 -10.14
N ALA A 75 -0.64 1.94 -9.39
CA ALA A 75 0.25 1.71 -8.28
C ALA A 75 1.62 1.27 -8.77
N ILE A 76 2.67 1.91 -8.23
CA ILE A 76 4.06 1.71 -8.66
C ILE A 76 4.96 1.32 -7.50
N ALA A 77 5.93 0.44 -7.78
CA ALA A 77 6.97 0.03 -6.86
C ALA A 77 8.18 0.98 -7.00
N ILE A 78 8.44 1.79 -5.97
CA ILE A 78 9.58 2.71 -5.90
C ILE A 78 10.43 2.49 -4.65
N GLY A 79 10.36 1.31 -4.02
CA GLY A 79 11.15 0.95 -2.84
C GLY A 79 10.35 0.96 -1.53
N THR A 80 9.03 1.10 -1.57
CA THR A 80 8.16 0.82 -0.43
C THR A 80 8.10 -0.68 -0.15
N LYS A 81 7.67 -1.04 1.07
CA LYS A 81 7.46 -2.44 1.49
C LYS A 81 6.14 -2.58 2.22
N HIS A 82 5.52 -3.75 2.17
CA HIS A 82 4.32 -4.08 2.92
C HIS A 82 4.64 -4.60 4.33
N GLY A 83 3.71 -4.44 5.29
CA GLY A 83 3.81 -4.96 6.66
C GLY A 83 4.36 -3.96 7.68
N ALA A 84 4.35 -4.36 8.97
CA ALA A 84 4.77 -3.52 10.09
C ALA A 84 6.31 -3.50 10.28
N TYR A 85 6.99 -4.58 9.93
CA TYR A 85 8.45 -4.74 10.10
C TYR A 85 9.21 -4.55 8.79
N LYS A 86 8.84 -3.51 8.03
CA LYS A 86 9.30 -3.26 6.66
C LYS A 86 10.78 -2.95 6.55
N TYR A 87 11.31 -2.21 7.53
CA TYR A 87 12.64 -1.62 7.41
C TYR A 87 13.46 -1.84 8.68
N THR A 88 14.73 -2.19 8.50
CA THR A 88 15.75 -2.19 9.57
C THR A 88 16.37 -0.81 9.76
N GLY A 89 16.20 0.09 8.79
CA GLY A 89 16.65 1.48 8.76
C GLY A 89 15.56 2.41 8.21
N ASP A 90 15.94 3.56 7.69
CA ASP A 90 15.02 4.49 7.02
C ASP A 90 14.60 3.93 5.64
N SER A 91 13.36 4.19 5.25
CA SER A 91 12.88 3.83 3.92
C SER A 91 13.56 4.67 2.84
N ILE A 92 14.21 4.02 1.89
CA ILE A 92 14.83 4.69 0.74
C ILE A 92 13.90 4.52 -0.46
N LEU A 93 13.24 5.63 -0.86
CA LEU A 93 12.37 5.66 -2.04
C LEU A 93 13.12 6.23 -3.24
N ASP A 94 12.96 5.59 -4.40
CA ASP A 94 13.50 6.07 -5.68
C ASP A 94 12.62 7.20 -6.25
N PHE A 95 12.87 8.42 -5.75
CA PHE A 95 12.16 9.61 -6.20
C PHE A 95 12.51 10.04 -7.64
N GLY A 96 13.70 9.63 -8.14
CA GLY A 96 14.08 9.85 -9.54
C GLY A 96 13.15 9.06 -10.46
N ARG A 97 12.99 7.79 -10.18
CA ARG A 97 12.07 6.88 -10.90
C ARG A 97 10.62 7.34 -10.80
N LEU A 98 10.16 7.75 -9.61
CA LEU A 98 8.81 8.31 -9.45
C LEU A 98 8.58 9.49 -10.39
N LYS A 99 9.52 10.44 -10.44
CA LYS A 99 9.42 11.61 -11.32
C LYS A 99 9.38 11.22 -12.79
N GLU A 100 10.27 10.31 -13.21
CA GLU A 100 10.32 9.82 -14.59
C GLU A 100 9.00 9.16 -15.01
N ILE A 101 8.40 8.31 -14.14
CA ILE A 101 7.11 7.68 -14.43
C ILE A 101 6.00 8.74 -14.47
N ALA A 102 5.98 9.69 -13.53
CA ALA A 102 4.95 10.73 -13.46
C ALA A 102 4.96 11.67 -14.68
N GLU A 103 6.11 11.84 -15.32
CA GLU A 103 6.26 12.64 -16.55
C GLU A 103 5.83 11.86 -17.82
N CYS A 104 5.70 10.53 -17.73
CA CYS A 104 5.47 9.65 -18.87
C CYS A 104 4.06 9.04 -18.95
N VAL A 105 3.29 9.05 -17.85
CA VAL A 105 1.94 8.46 -17.81
C VAL A 105 0.89 9.50 -17.47
N ASP A 106 -0.28 9.39 -18.10
CA ASP A 106 -1.38 10.36 -17.96
C ASP A 106 -2.40 9.96 -16.87
N VAL A 107 -2.13 8.89 -16.10
CA VAL A 107 -3.02 8.42 -15.03
C VAL A 107 -2.46 8.78 -13.65
N PRO A 108 -3.31 9.00 -12.63
CA PRO A 108 -2.87 9.19 -11.26
C PRO A 108 -1.98 8.05 -10.77
N LEU A 109 -0.84 8.40 -10.17
CA LEU A 109 0.05 7.43 -9.53
C LEU A 109 -0.38 7.15 -8.08
N VAL A 110 -0.29 5.89 -7.69
CA VAL A 110 -0.64 5.42 -6.35
C VAL A 110 0.60 4.85 -5.65
N LEU A 111 0.73 5.15 -4.36
CA LEU A 111 1.80 4.63 -3.52
C LEU A 111 1.22 3.59 -2.56
N HIS A 112 1.65 2.33 -2.70
CA HIS A 112 1.38 1.22 -1.79
C HIS A 112 2.51 1.05 -0.78
N GLY A 113 2.28 0.26 0.27
CA GLY A 113 3.27 0.02 1.31
C GLY A 113 3.70 1.28 2.06
N ALA A 114 2.86 2.32 2.07
CA ALA A 114 3.21 3.66 2.54
C ALA A 114 2.85 3.93 4.02
N SER A 115 2.35 2.94 4.77
CA SER A 115 2.05 3.08 6.21
C SER A 115 3.26 3.61 6.97
N GLY A 116 3.04 4.64 7.80
CA GLY A 116 4.08 5.37 8.51
C GLY A 116 4.43 4.81 9.87
N ILE A 117 3.52 4.00 10.44
CA ILE A 117 3.59 3.46 11.81
C ILE A 117 3.74 4.60 12.83
N PRO A 118 2.70 5.42 13.04
CA PRO A 118 2.74 6.58 13.91
C PRO A 118 3.19 6.23 15.33
N SER A 119 4.11 7.02 15.88
CA SER A 119 4.70 6.78 17.20
C SER A 119 3.66 6.72 18.33
N SER A 120 2.56 7.49 18.21
CA SER A 120 1.46 7.47 19.17
C SER A 120 0.73 6.14 19.20
N ILE A 121 0.41 5.56 18.02
CA ILE A 121 -0.23 4.25 17.90
C ILE A 121 0.73 3.16 18.38
N LYS A 122 1.99 3.23 17.92
CA LYS A 122 3.04 2.31 18.36
C LYS A 122 3.20 2.28 19.87
N LYS A 123 3.16 3.45 20.53
CA LYS A 123 3.23 3.56 21.98
C LYS A 123 2.06 2.83 22.65
N ILE A 124 0.81 3.09 22.22
CA ILE A 124 -0.35 2.41 22.78
C ILE A 124 -0.23 0.90 22.58
N CYS A 125 0.08 0.43 21.39
CA CYS A 125 0.30 -0.99 21.12
C CYS A 125 1.29 -1.61 22.12
N THR A 126 2.45 -0.96 22.32
CA THR A 126 3.51 -1.44 23.22
C THR A 126 3.06 -1.41 24.69
N ASP A 127 2.42 -0.32 25.14
CA ASP A 127 1.94 -0.16 26.52
C ASP A 127 0.88 -1.24 26.87
N TYR A 128 0.15 -1.73 25.88
CA TYR A 128 -0.89 -2.73 26.05
C TYR A 128 -0.51 -4.13 25.52
N GLY A 129 0.79 -4.42 25.43
CA GLY A 129 1.33 -5.77 25.24
C GLY A 129 1.45 -6.24 23.79
N CYS A 130 1.56 -5.32 22.83
CA CYS A 130 1.89 -5.66 21.45
C CYS A 130 3.41 -5.53 21.21
N GLU A 131 4.05 -6.54 20.67
CA GLU A 131 5.49 -6.57 20.40
C GLU A 131 5.84 -5.94 19.03
N ILE A 132 5.72 -4.61 18.93
CA ILE A 132 6.01 -3.87 17.69
C ILE A 132 7.10 -2.79 17.85
N SER A 133 7.93 -2.91 18.90
CA SER A 133 8.96 -1.90 19.23
C SER A 133 9.88 -1.56 18.05
N ASN A 134 10.21 -2.53 17.21
CA ASN A 134 11.10 -2.38 16.06
C ASN A 134 10.37 -2.05 14.74
N ALA A 135 9.04 -1.89 14.77
CA ALA A 135 8.28 -1.54 13.58
C ALA A 135 8.65 -0.14 13.06
N LYS A 136 8.92 -0.04 11.77
CA LYS A 136 9.20 1.21 11.05
C LYS A 136 8.42 1.26 9.75
N GLY A 137 7.94 2.44 9.39
CA GLY A 137 7.20 2.71 8.17
C GLY A 137 7.89 3.75 7.27
N VAL A 138 7.15 4.26 6.30
CA VAL A 138 7.56 5.37 5.45
C VAL A 138 7.36 6.68 6.21
N SER A 139 8.34 7.58 6.20
CA SER A 139 8.22 8.87 6.90
C SER A 139 7.21 9.80 6.20
N ASP A 140 6.53 10.64 6.98
CA ASP A 140 5.63 11.68 6.45
C ASP A 140 6.33 12.60 5.43
N ALA A 141 7.62 12.91 5.67
CA ALA A 141 8.41 13.71 4.76
C ALA A 141 8.60 13.02 3.39
N ALA A 142 8.81 11.70 3.40
CA ALA A 142 8.94 10.92 2.17
C ALA A 142 7.61 10.85 1.41
N VAL A 143 6.48 10.65 2.12
CA VAL A 143 5.14 10.68 1.52
C VAL A 143 4.84 12.06 0.91
N ARG A 144 5.07 13.15 1.66
CA ARG A 144 4.88 14.52 1.15
C ARG A 144 5.72 14.78 -0.09
N LYS A 145 6.99 14.35 -0.11
CA LYS A 145 7.85 14.45 -1.28
C LYS A 145 7.30 13.66 -2.45
N ALA A 146 6.81 12.44 -2.24
CA ALA A 146 6.18 11.64 -3.30
C ALA A 146 4.96 12.36 -3.91
N VAL A 147 4.13 12.99 -3.08
CA VAL A 147 2.97 13.78 -3.54
C VAL A 147 3.41 14.95 -4.42
N THR A 148 4.48 15.68 -4.05
CA THR A 148 5.00 16.78 -4.90
C THR A 148 5.56 16.29 -6.23
N LEU A 149 5.93 15.01 -6.33
CA LEU A 149 6.50 14.40 -7.53
C LEU A 149 5.49 13.62 -8.39
N GLY A 150 4.20 13.64 -8.05
CA GLY A 150 3.19 13.06 -8.94
C GLY A 150 2.27 12.01 -8.32
N VAL A 151 2.53 11.53 -7.09
CA VAL A 151 1.58 10.66 -6.38
C VAL A 151 0.29 11.41 -6.08
N ARG A 152 -0.86 10.79 -6.35
CA ARG A 152 -2.19 11.35 -6.12
C ARG A 152 -3.03 10.56 -5.14
N LYS A 153 -2.65 9.32 -4.85
CA LYS A 153 -3.31 8.43 -3.88
C LYS A 153 -2.25 7.69 -3.07
N VAL A 154 -2.50 7.50 -1.79
CA VAL A 154 -1.64 6.73 -0.88
C VAL A 154 -2.52 5.68 -0.20
N ASN A 155 -2.18 4.41 -0.37
CA ASN A 155 -2.88 3.32 0.30
C ASN A 155 -2.21 3.01 1.64
N VAL A 156 -3.01 3.01 2.70
CA VAL A 156 -2.58 2.77 4.08
C VAL A 156 -3.40 1.64 4.67
N ASP A 157 -2.74 0.58 5.12
CA ASP A 157 -3.37 -0.58 5.76
C ASP A 157 -2.79 -0.84 7.16
N THR A 158 -1.48 -1.05 7.27
CA THR A 158 -0.83 -1.41 8.54
C THR A 158 -1.14 -0.43 9.66
N ASP A 159 -1.19 0.88 9.39
CA ASP A 159 -1.51 1.88 10.41
C ASP A 159 -2.94 1.73 10.95
N LEU A 160 -3.89 1.37 10.08
CA LEU A 160 -5.29 1.11 10.48
C LEU A 160 -5.41 -0.17 11.30
N ARG A 161 -4.70 -1.23 10.89
CA ARG A 161 -4.65 -2.50 11.66
C ARG A 161 -4.06 -2.28 13.05
N LEU A 162 -2.97 -1.52 13.14
CA LEU A 162 -2.34 -1.19 14.41
C LEU A 162 -3.22 -0.30 15.28
N ALA A 163 -3.92 0.68 14.71
CA ALA A 163 -4.85 1.53 15.43
C ALA A 163 -6.00 0.70 16.02
N PHE A 164 -6.55 -0.23 15.23
CA PHE A 164 -7.60 -1.13 15.66
C PHE A 164 -7.14 -2.06 16.78
N ASP A 165 -5.98 -2.73 16.62
CA ASP A 165 -5.39 -3.59 17.65
C ASP A 165 -5.09 -2.81 18.95
N ALA A 166 -4.51 -1.62 18.83
CA ALA A 166 -4.24 -0.73 19.96
C ALA A 166 -5.53 -0.36 20.71
N GLY A 167 -6.59 0.00 19.99
CA GLY A 167 -7.90 0.33 20.57
C GLY A 167 -8.49 -0.83 21.35
N ILE A 168 -8.52 -2.02 20.75
CA ILE A 168 -9.05 -3.23 21.39
C ILE A 168 -8.23 -3.59 22.63
N ARG A 169 -6.91 -3.64 22.54
CA ARG A 169 -6.03 -4.00 23.68
C ARG A 169 -6.22 -3.03 24.84
N LYS A 170 -6.25 -1.73 24.56
CA LYS A 170 -6.49 -0.69 25.54
C LYS A 170 -7.85 -0.87 26.19
N PHE A 171 -8.92 -1.00 25.40
CA PHE A 171 -10.28 -1.18 25.90
C PHE A 171 -10.42 -2.39 26.81
N LEU A 172 -9.94 -3.56 26.40
CA LEU A 172 -10.02 -4.79 27.17
C LEU A 172 -9.21 -4.71 28.49
N LYS A 173 -8.12 -3.98 28.50
CA LYS A 173 -7.31 -3.75 29.70
C LYS A 173 -7.97 -2.81 30.68
N GLU A 174 -8.60 -1.72 30.17
CA GLU A 174 -9.24 -0.67 30.99
C GLU A 174 -10.67 -1.04 31.41
N ARG A 175 -11.33 -1.93 30.66
CA ARG A 175 -12.71 -2.36 30.86
C ARG A 175 -12.82 -3.91 30.88
N PRO A 176 -12.12 -4.58 31.81
CA PRO A 176 -12.05 -6.07 31.82
C PRO A 176 -13.41 -6.74 32.08
N GLU A 177 -14.39 -6.01 32.60
CA GLU A 177 -15.75 -6.48 32.84
C GLU A 177 -16.61 -6.57 31.58
N VAL A 178 -16.19 -5.93 30.48
CA VAL A 178 -16.97 -5.89 29.24
C VAL A 178 -16.70 -7.14 28.40
N ILE A 179 -17.77 -7.87 28.10
CA ILE A 179 -17.73 -9.10 27.30
C ILE A 179 -18.51 -8.97 25.97
N ASP A 180 -19.25 -7.90 25.79
CA ASP A 180 -20.04 -7.68 24.58
C ASP A 180 -19.16 -7.19 23.43
N PRO A 181 -19.04 -7.96 22.32
CA PRO A 181 -18.21 -7.57 21.18
C PRO A 181 -18.67 -6.25 20.53
N ARG A 182 -19.96 -5.90 20.64
CA ARG A 182 -20.46 -4.63 20.10
C ARG A 182 -19.90 -3.42 20.84
N GLU A 183 -19.62 -3.56 22.14
CA GLU A 183 -18.97 -2.50 22.91
C GLU A 183 -17.46 -2.46 22.63
N ILE A 184 -16.82 -3.64 22.50
CA ILE A 184 -15.40 -3.74 22.15
C ILE A 184 -15.11 -3.14 20.77
N LEU A 185 -15.96 -3.36 19.78
CA LEU A 185 -15.76 -2.89 18.40
C LEU A 185 -16.12 -1.42 18.16
N LYS A 186 -16.54 -0.69 19.19
CA LYS A 186 -16.75 0.78 19.15
C LYS A 186 -15.47 1.58 19.42
N THR A 187 -14.36 0.91 19.73
CA THR A 187 -13.08 1.53 20.12
C THR A 187 -12.28 2.07 18.95
#